data_4043b4bb15f56ad6425ca88da731aeda
#
_entry.id   4043b4bb15f56ad6425ca88da731aeda
#
_cell.length_a   1.000
_cell.length_b   1.000
_cell.length_c   1.000
_cell.angle_alpha   90.00
_cell.angle_beta   90.00
_cell.angle_gamma   90.00
#
_symmetry.space_group_name_H-M   'P 1'
#
loop_
_entity.id
_entity.type
_entity.pdbx_description
1 polymer ?
#
loop_
_entity_poly.entity_id
_entity_poly.type
_entity_poly.pdbx_seq_one_letter_code
_entity_poly.pdbx_strand_id
1 'polypeptide(L)'
;MPNTKTNRDGLLVTENVRIFLMKTDGNGPGAAGKESVMNLLGMRSLGKIKEKGEKIMFWIELVIMLLLIFWGVRKGGVFLTLAGAVGAFVFTFIFKSPMSDPPLTVLRIILAVVIAGGAMQAAGGIEYLVALAEKILRKHPRSITILAPMISWLFVFCCGTGHILWSLLPIINEIAIENGVRPERPIAASVVSSQNAVCGTPLAAATAALVGFLEESGSVDMITVLMVVIPATLLGSLASGLIMMKRGKELADDPEFQRRVADGTLVLRGHKEEKVVDTSSFSKQSKISVIAFLVAMVAVVLLGVVKSLRPVLADGSTMGMTDIIQIFMLCAATVICLVMDKKADAILEMPVFKSGVFAAVICLGLCWMVNIFIGAQSTFLTETVSQFTNKYPWVFIIACYLVGNITTSQGFPPPQS
;
A
#
# COMPACT_ATOMS: atom_id res chain seq x y z
N MET A 1 -38.15 -34.40 -9.55
CA MET A 1 -39.36 -33.63 -9.17
C MET A 1 -39.07 -32.94 -7.83
N PRO A 2 -38.79 -31.64 -7.77
CA PRO A 2 -38.67 -30.94 -6.52
C PRO A 2 -40.01 -30.35 -6.12
N ASN A 3 -40.40 -30.64 -4.90
CA ASN A 3 -41.62 -30.19 -4.24
C ASN A 3 -41.56 -28.66 -4.00
N THR A 4 -42.23 -27.90 -4.83
CA THR A 4 -42.49 -26.47 -4.60
C THR A 4 -43.65 -26.36 -3.62
N LYS A 5 -43.35 -26.12 -2.34
CA LYS A 5 -44.34 -25.58 -1.39
C LYS A 5 -44.58 -24.11 -1.80
N THR A 6 -45.58 -23.89 -2.60
CA THR A 6 -46.14 -22.56 -2.91
C THR A 6 -46.69 -21.96 -1.64
N ASN A 7 -46.07 -20.92 -1.15
CA ASN A 7 -46.48 -20.16 0.01
C ASN A 7 -47.83 -19.48 -0.31
N ARG A 8 -48.91 -19.84 0.41
CA ARG A 8 -50.27 -19.30 0.22
C ARG A 8 -50.35 -17.79 0.22
N ASP A 9 -49.41 -17.14 0.91
CA ASP A 9 -49.33 -15.67 0.99
C ASP A 9 -48.86 -15.02 -0.33
N GLY A 10 -48.02 -15.68 -1.13
CA GLY A 10 -47.60 -15.21 -2.44
C GLY A 10 -48.71 -15.25 -3.51
N LEU A 11 -49.64 -16.19 -3.42
CA LEU A 11 -50.77 -16.30 -4.33
C LEU A 11 -51.83 -15.20 -4.09
N LEU A 12 -52.11 -14.90 -2.82
CA LEU A 12 -53.06 -13.83 -2.43
C LEU A 12 -52.55 -12.43 -2.80
N VAL A 13 -51.24 -12.17 -2.73
CA VAL A 13 -50.63 -10.91 -3.14
C VAL A 13 -50.73 -10.71 -4.65
N THR A 14 -50.47 -11.73 -5.45
CA THR A 14 -50.57 -11.67 -6.92
C THR A 14 -52.01 -11.47 -7.41
N GLU A 15 -52.97 -12.07 -6.75
CA GLU A 15 -54.39 -11.96 -7.10
C GLU A 15 -54.96 -10.58 -6.76
N ASN A 16 -54.62 -10.02 -5.62
CA ASN A 16 -55.01 -8.65 -5.25
C ASN A 16 -54.37 -7.55 -6.14
N VAL A 17 -53.12 -7.73 -6.56
CA VAL A 17 -52.46 -6.85 -7.53
C VAL A 17 -53.13 -6.95 -8.91
N ARG A 18 -53.53 -8.16 -9.32
CA ARG A 18 -54.23 -8.39 -10.57
C ARG A 18 -55.62 -7.77 -10.59
N ILE A 19 -56.38 -7.87 -9.50
CA ILE A 19 -57.70 -7.24 -9.33
C ILE A 19 -57.61 -5.71 -9.32
N PHE A 20 -56.58 -5.15 -8.68
CA PHE A 20 -56.34 -3.70 -8.66
C PHE A 20 -55.96 -3.15 -10.06
N LEU A 21 -55.10 -3.87 -10.79
CA LEU A 21 -54.69 -3.50 -12.16
C LEU A 21 -55.85 -3.61 -13.18
N MET A 22 -56.82 -4.53 -12.96
CA MET A 22 -58.01 -4.65 -13.80
C MET A 22 -59.05 -3.56 -13.52
N LYS A 23 -58.98 -2.86 -12.37
CA LYS A 23 -59.92 -1.77 -12.03
C LYS A 23 -59.46 -0.39 -12.49
N THR A 24 -58.23 -0.26 -13.02
CA THR A 24 -57.74 1.00 -13.59
C THR A 24 -57.89 0.96 -15.13
N ASP A 25 -58.96 1.55 -15.64
CA ASP A 25 -59.24 1.70 -17.07
C ASP A 25 -58.08 2.31 -17.83
N GLY A 26 -57.20 1.50 -18.43
CA GLY A 26 -56.26 1.84 -19.49
C GLY A 26 -55.15 2.88 -19.21
N ASN A 27 -55.28 3.73 -18.23
CA ASN A 27 -54.24 4.68 -17.80
C ASN A 27 -53.59 4.18 -16.51
N GLY A 28 -52.34 3.72 -16.58
CA GLY A 28 -51.62 3.23 -15.42
C GLY A 28 -51.64 4.25 -14.24
N PRO A 29 -51.59 3.79 -12.99
CA PRO A 29 -51.70 4.68 -11.83
C PRO A 29 -50.59 5.71 -11.87
N GLY A 30 -50.94 6.99 -11.80
CA GLY A 30 -49.99 8.09 -11.61
C GLY A 30 -49.12 7.87 -10.35
N ALA A 31 -48.10 8.66 -10.17
CA ALA A 31 -47.13 8.51 -9.06
C ALA A 31 -47.82 8.29 -7.69
N ALA A 32 -48.92 8.99 -7.41
CA ALA A 32 -49.72 8.85 -6.18
C ALA A 32 -50.44 7.47 -6.09
N GLY A 33 -50.86 6.87 -7.20
CA GLY A 33 -51.46 5.57 -7.25
C GLY A 33 -50.46 4.44 -7.00
N LYS A 34 -49.24 4.54 -7.51
CA LYS A 34 -48.14 3.59 -7.22
C LYS A 34 -47.74 3.61 -5.74
N GLU A 35 -47.72 4.78 -5.15
CA GLU A 35 -47.39 4.97 -3.74
C GLU A 35 -48.46 4.39 -2.81
N SER A 36 -49.73 4.50 -3.18
CA SER A 36 -50.89 3.87 -2.49
C SER A 36 -50.85 2.36 -2.57
N VAL A 37 -50.53 1.77 -3.72
CA VAL A 37 -50.38 0.32 -3.91
C VAL A 37 -49.20 -0.25 -3.13
N MET A 38 -48.08 0.44 -3.10
CA MET A 38 -46.92 0.02 -2.30
C MET A 38 -47.17 0.07 -0.80
N ASN A 39 -47.97 1.04 -0.35
CA ASN A 39 -48.39 1.11 1.07
C ASN A 39 -49.40 0.04 1.44
N LEU A 40 -50.38 -0.26 0.56
CA LEU A 40 -51.40 -1.32 0.76
C LEU A 40 -50.74 -2.73 0.81
N LEU A 41 -49.68 -2.96 0.05
CA LEU A 41 -49.01 -4.28 0.03
C LEU A 41 -48.00 -4.46 1.17
N GLY A 42 -47.87 -3.50 2.09
CA GLY A 42 -46.88 -3.57 3.18
C GLY A 42 -45.42 -3.56 2.69
N MET A 43 -45.18 -3.41 1.38
CA MET A 43 -43.85 -3.48 0.79
C MET A 43 -42.92 -2.37 1.29
N ARG A 44 -43.48 -1.20 1.66
CA ARG A 44 -42.70 -0.07 2.21
C ARG A 44 -42.24 -0.35 3.64
N SER A 45 -43.02 -1.08 4.44
CA SER A 45 -42.60 -1.49 5.79
C SER A 45 -41.57 -2.63 5.73
N LEU A 46 -41.75 -3.60 4.82
CA LEU A 46 -40.79 -4.67 4.58
C LEU A 46 -39.46 -4.15 4.03
N GLY A 47 -39.49 -3.16 3.11
CA GLY A 47 -38.28 -2.49 2.61
C GLY A 47 -37.50 -1.76 3.72
N LYS A 48 -38.20 -1.04 4.60
CA LYS A 48 -37.58 -0.36 5.75
C LYS A 48 -37.00 -1.34 6.78
N ILE A 49 -37.65 -2.47 7.01
CA ILE A 49 -37.17 -3.53 7.92
C ILE A 49 -35.91 -4.17 7.33
N LYS A 50 -35.91 -4.46 6.02
CA LYS A 50 -34.76 -5.02 5.31
C LYS A 50 -33.56 -4.05 5.33
N GLU A 51 -33.77 -2.78 4.99
CA GLU A 51 -32.76 -1.73 5.03
C GLU A 51 -32.17 -1.56 6.46
N LYS A 52 -33.01 -1.60 7.48
CA LYS A 52 -32.55 -1.54 8.88
C LYS A 52 -31.75 -2.79 9.26
N GLY A 53 -32.14 -3.98 8.77
CA GLY A 53 -31.41 -5.22 8.97
C GLY A 53 -30.03 -5.19 8.30
N GLU A 54 -29.94 -4.70 7.08
CA GLU A 54 -28.67 -4.53 6.34
C GLU A 54 -27.72 -3.56 7.04
N LYS A 55 -28.23 -2.42 7.54
CA LYS A 55 -27.45 -1.48 8.34
C LYS A 55 -26.90 -2.10 9.63
N ILE A 56 -27.70 -2.86 10.35
CA ILE A 56 -27.27 -3.53 11.58
C ILE A 56 -26.20 -4.57 11.25
N MET A 57 -26.40 -5.36 10.20
CA MET A 57 -25.45 -6.38 9.75
C MET A 57 -24.10 -5.77 9.39
N PHE A 58 -24.11 -4.67 8.62
CA PHE A 58 -22.89 -3.92 8.28
C PHE A 58 -22.08 -3.54 9.53
N TRP A 59 -22.72 -2.96 10.54
CA TRP A 59 -22.03 -2.54 11.76
C TRP A 59 -21.48 -3.72 12.56
N ILE A 60 -22.21 -4.84 12.62
CA ILE A 60 -21.75 -6.05 13.30
C ILE A 60 -20.52 -6.62 12.60
N GLU A 61 -20.57 -6.79 11.28
CA GLU A 61 -19.44 -7.31 10.50
C GLU A 61 -18.25 -6.38 10.57
N LEU A 62 -18.47 -5.04 10.50
CA LEU A 62 -17.41 -4.05 10.63
C LEU A 62 -16.71 -4.12 11.99
N VAL A 63 -17.49 -4.23 13.08
CA VAL A 63 -16.92 -4.33 14.44
C VAL A 63 -16.13 -5.63 14.59
N ILE A 64 -16.63 -6.74 14.09
CA ILE A 64 -15.92 -8.03 14.10
C ILE A 64 -14.61 -7.91 13.32
N MET A 65 -14.64 -7.32 12.12
CA MET A 65 -13.47 -7.09 11.29
C MET A 65 -12.41 -6.26 12.05
N LEU A 66 -12.82 -5.13 12.64
CA LEU A 66 -11.92 -4.27 13.39
C LEU A 66 -11.34 -4.95 14.63
N LEU A 67 -12.13 -5.75 15.35
CA LEU A 67 -11.66 -6.52 16.51
C LEU A 67 -10.63 -7.58 16.09
N LEU A 68 -10.85 -8.28 14.98
CA LEU A 68 -9.90 -9.25 14.44
C LEU A 68 -8.60 -8.58 13.97
N ILE A 69 -8.69 -7.43 13.31
CA ILE A 69 -7.51 -6.63 12.92
C ILE A 69 -6.75 -6.19 14.18
N PHE A 70 -7.44 -5.62 15.16
CA PHE A 70 -6.83 -5.17 16.40
C PHE A 70 -6.14 -6.31 17.15
N TRP A 71 -6.79 -7.46 17.25
CA TRP A 71 -6.22 -8.66 17.86
C TRP A 71 -5.00 -9.16 17.06
N GLY A 72 -5.10 -9.17 15.73
CA GLY A 72 -4.00 -9.50 14.84
C GLY A 72 -2.79 -8.61 15.03
N VAL A 73 -3.00 -7.30 15.09
CA VAL A 73 -1.94 -6.29 15.32
C VAL A 73 -1.31 -6.46 16.71
N ARG A 74 -2.13 -6.69 17.76
CA ARG A 74 -1.61 -6.89 19.14
C ARG A 74 -0.71 -8.11 19.28
N LYS A 75 -1.01 -9.20 18.59
CA LYS A 75 -0.16 -10.40 18.57
C LYS A 75 1.03 -10.26 17.61
N GLY A 76 0.88 -9.41 16.59
CA GLY A 76 1.93 -9.10 15.61
C GLY A 76 2.29 -10.25 14.68
N GLY A 77 3.26 -10.00 13.81
CA GLY A 77 3.79 -11.00 12.90
C GLY A 77 2.73 -11.61 11.96
N VAL A 78 2.90 -12.88 11.64
CA VAL A 78 2.01 -13.66 10.77
C VAL A 78 0.61 -13.82 11.36
N PHE A 79 0.44 -13.56 12.67
CA PHE A 79 -0.86 -13.71 13.33
C PHE A 79 -1.93 -12.79 12.73
N LEU A 80 -1.55 -11.64 12.18
CA LEU A 80 -2.48 -10.74 11.47
C LEU A 80 -3.13 -11.43 10.26
N THR A 81 -2.37 -12.25 9.52
CA THR A 81 -2.89 -13.08 8.43
C THR A 81 -3.89 -14.12 8.92
N LEU A 82 -3.54 -14.79 10.02
CA LEU A 82 -4.40 -15.82 10.62
C LEU A 82 -5.71 -15.21 11.16
N ALA A 83 -5.65 -14.02 11.75
CA ALA A 83 -6.83 -13.27 12.15
C ALA A 83 -7.71 -12.92 10.93
N GLY A 84 -7.10 -12.56 9.79
CA GLY A 84 -7.81 -12.37 8.53
C GLY A 84 -8.50 -13.64 8.04
N ALA A 85 -7.83 -14.80 8.10
CA ALA A 85 -8.43 -16.08 7.75
C ALA A 85 -9.60 -16.45 8.67
N VAL A 86 -9.50 -16.19 9.97
CA VAL A 86 -10.63 -16.36 10.91
C VAL A 86 -11.79 -15.44 10.52
N GLY A 87 -11.52 -14.20 10.13
CA GLY A 87 -12.55 -13.27 9.65
C GLY A 87 -13.23 -13.76 8.37
N ALA A 88 -12.46 -14.24 7.40
CA ALA A 88 -12.99 -14.86 6.19
C ALA A 88 -13.92 -16.05 6.53
N PHE A 89 -13.50 -16.91 7.46
CA PHE A 89 -14.33 -18.00 7.96
C PHE A 89 -15.65 -17.50 8.60
N VAL A 90 -15.55 -16.53 9.50
CA VAL A 90 -16.73 -15.97 10.19
C VAL A 90 -17.71 -15.38 9.18
N PHE A 91 -17.22 -14.59 8.22
CA PHE A 91 -18.09 -13.95 7.23
C PHE A 91 -18.74 -14.95 6.28
N THR A 92 -18.01 -15.97 5.80
CA THR A 92 -18.55 -16.93 4.84
C THR A 92 -19.41 -18.00 5.49
N PHE A 93 -18.99 -18.57 6.63
CA PHE A 93 -19.70 -19.70 7.24
C PHE A 93 -20.80 -19.29 8.23
N ILE A 94 -20.58 -18.21 9.00
CA ILE A 94 -21.56 -17.74 10.00
C ILE A 94 -22.54 -16.76 9.37
N PHE A 95 -22.03 -15.69 8.71
CA PHE A 95 -22.89 -14.68 8.09
C PHE A 95 -23.35 -15.05 6.68
N LYS A 96 -22.79 -16.12 6.09
CA LYS A 96 -23.13 -16.61 4.73
C LYS A 96 -22.90 -15.53 3.66
N SER A 97 -21.93 -14.65 3.88
CA SER A 97 -21.52 -13.63 2.93
C SER A 97 -20.96 -14.29 1.66
N PRO A 98 -21.19 -13.71 0.47
CA PRO A 98 -20.63 -14.22 -0.77
C PRO A 98 -19.11 -14.26 -0.69
N MET A 99 -18.52 -15.36 -1.13
CA MET A 99 -17.08 -15.53 -1.13
C MET A 99 -16.46 -14.67 -2.23
N SER A 100 -15.43 -13.91 -1.88
CA SER A 100 -14.59 -13.17 -2.84
C SER A 100 -13.28 -13.92 -3.06
N ASP A 101 -12.67 -13.70 -4.21
CA ASP A 101 -11.36 -14.27 -4.50
C ASP A 101 -10.25 -13.65 -3.63
N PRO A 102 -9.23 -14.43 -3.25
CA PRO A 102 -8.02 -13.89 -2.64
C PRO A 102 -7.36 -12.86 -3.58
N PRO A 103 -6.61 -11.88 -3.07
CA PRO A 103 -5.97 -10.84 -3.88
C PRO A 103 -4.74 -11.38 -4.65
N LEU A 104 -4.95 -12.33 -5.55
CA LEU A 104 -3.89 -13.05 -6.28
C LEU A 104 -3.07 -12.10 -7.15
N THR A 105 -3.70 -11.11 -7.78
CA THR A 105 -3.03 -10.10 -8.61
C THR A 105 -1.97 -9.35 -7.81
N VAL A 106 -2.33 -8.90 -6.61
CA VAL A 106 -1.42 -8.18 -5.71
C VAL A 106 -0.27 -9.09 -5.25
N LEU A 107 -0.57 -10.33 -4.87
CA LEU A 107 0.43 -11.32 -4.45
C LEU A 107 1.46 -11.59 -5.55
N ARG A 108 1.01 -11.76 -6.78
CA ARG A 108 1.87 -11.99 -7.95
C ARG A 108 2.85 -10.84 -8.16
N ILE A 109 2.40 -9.58 -8.06
CA ILE A 109 3.26 -8.39 -8.17
C ILE A 109 4.27 -8.35 -7.04
N ILE A 110 3.82 -8.50 -5.79
CA ILE A 110 4.69 -8.45 -4.62
C ILE A 110 5.82 -9.48 -4.74
N LEU A 111 5.49 -10.73 -5.06
CA LEU A 111 6.48 -11.81 -5.18
C LEU A 111 7.52 -11.52 -6.26
N ALA A 112 7.10 -11.06 -7.44
CA ALA A 112 8.03 -10.75 -8.53
C ALA A 112 9.02 -9.62 -8.15
N VAL A 113 8.50 -8.53 -7.56
CA VAL A 113 9.31 -7.39 -7.13
C VAL A 113 10.28 -7.78 -6.01
N VAL A 114 9.81 -8.57 -5.05
CA VAL A 114 10.60 -8.99 -3.90
C VAL A 114 11.73 -9.95 -4.30
N ILE A 115 11.50 -10.83 -5.27
CA ILE A 115 12.55 -11.67 -5.85
C ILE A 115 13.62 -10.80 -6.51
N ALA A 116 13.22 -9.82 -7.31
CA ALA A 116 14.17 -8.92 -7.98
C ALA A 116 14.95 -8.05 -6.97
N GLY A 117 14.28 -7.48 -5.97
CA GLY A 117 14.91 -6.71 -4.90
C GLY A 117 15.85 -7.54 -4.04
N GLY A 118 15.47 -8.78 -3.72
CA GLY A 118 16.29 -9.73 -2.99
C GLY A 118 17.54 -10.16 -3.80
N ALA A 119 17.39 -10.37 -5.11
CA ALA A 119 18.51 -10.64 -6.01
C ALA A 119 19.50 -9.47 -6.05
N MET A 120 18.98 -8.23 -6.19
CA MET A 120 19.81 -7.03 -6.15
C MET A 120 20.56 -6.91 -4.82
N GLN A 121 19.91 -7.19 -3.69
CA GLN A 121 20.55 -7.19 -2.38
C GLN A 121 21.61 -8.28 -2.26
N ALA A 122 21.31 -9.50 -2.67
CA ALA A 122 22.25 -10.63 -2.63
C ALA A 122 23.51 -10.37 -3.46
N ALA A 123 23.41 -9.63 -4.56
CA ALA A 123 24.53 -9.20 -5.40
C ALA A 123 25.29 -7.98 -4.86
N GLY A 124 24.90 -7.42 -3.69
CA GLY A 124 25.54 -6.24 -3.11
C GLY A 124 25.12 -4.90 -3.74
N GLY A 125 23.98 -4.89 -4.43
CA GLY A 125 23.48 -3.67 -5.10
C GLY A 125 22.97 -2.62 -4.13
N ILE A 126 22.37 -3.03 -3.01
CA ILE A 126 21.90 -2.08 -1.98
C ILE A 126 23.08 -1.37 -1.34
N GLU A 127 24.15 -2.08 -1.01
CA GLU A 127 25.37 -1.54 -0.45
C GLU A 127 26.03 -0.53 -1.41
N TYR A 128 26.01 -0.81 -2.72
CA TYR A 128 26.47 0.13 -3.73
C TYR A 128 25.59 1.40 -3.80
N LEU A 129 24.27 1.27 -3.74
CA LEU A 129 23.37 2.43 -3.68
C LEU A 129 23.60 3.26 -2.42
N VAL A 130 23.79 2.62 -1.26
CA VAL A 130 24.08 3.30 0.00
C VAL A 130 25.39 4.07 -0.08
N ALA A 131 26.46 3.48 -0.65
CA ALA A 131 27.73 4.17 -0.87
C ALA A 131 27.60 5.37 -1.84
N LEU A 132 26.73 5.24 -2.86
CA LEU A 132 26.44 6.35 -3.76
C LEU A 132 25.72 7.49 -3.04
N ALA A 133 24.76 7.17 -2.16
CA ALA A 133 24.09 8.15 -1.32
C ALA A 133 25.07 8.86 -0.39
N GLU A 134 25.92 8.11 0.30
CA GLU A 134 26.95 8.65 1.17
C GLU A 134 27.85 9.62 0.44
N LYS A 135 28.32 9.26 -0.75
CA LYS A 135 29.14 10.14 -1.58
C LYS A 135 28.44 11.46 -1.90
N ILE A 136 27.15 11.43 -2.23
CA ILE A 136 26.37 12.64 -2.54
C ILE A 136 26.16 13.48 -1.27
N LEU A 137 25.83 12.86 -0.15
CA LEU A 137 25.59 13.53 1.12
C LEU A 137 26.86 14.21 1.65
N ARG A 138 28.02 13.52 1.61
CA ARG A 138 29.32 14.07 2.04
C ARG A 138 29.75 15.24 1.17
N LYS A 139 29.37 15.28 -0.11
CA LYS A 139 29.68 16.40 -1.00
C LYS A 139 28.89 17.68 -0.67
N HIS A 140 27.69 17.54 -0.07
CA HIS A 140 26.81 18.68 0.23
C HIS A 140 26.29 18.66 1.69
N PRO A 141 27.15 18.65 2.70
CA PRO A 141 26.77 18.41 4.09
C PRO A 141 25.90 19.53 4.68
N ARG A 142 26.06 20.78 4.24
CA ARG A 142 25.24 21.91 4.71
C ARG A 142 23.76 21.79 4.32
N SER A 143 23.48 21.08 3.25
CA SER A 143 22.10 20.86 2.76
C SER A 143 21.53 19.51 3.19
N ILE A 144 22.16 18.82 4.15
CA ILE A 144 21.80 17.45 4.53
C ILE A 144 20.34 17.32 4.98
N THR A 145 19.78 18.35 5.63
CA THR A 145 18.39 18.34 6.11
C THR A 145 17.36 18.26 4.97
N ILE A 146 17.71 18.75 3.78
CA ILE A 146 16.85 18.62 2.57
C ILE A 146 17.32 17.44 1.72
N LEU A 147 18.64 17.30 1.55
CA LEU A 147 19.20 16.33 0.62
C LEU A 147 19.01 14.89 1.09
N ALA A 148 19.14 14.62 2.40
CA ALA A 148 18.95 13.28 2.95
C ALA A 148 17.52 12.75 2.75
N PRO A 149 16.44 13.50 3.05
CA PRO A 149 15.08 13.03 2.75
C PRO A 149 14.83 12.84 1.25
N MET A 150 15.40 13.69 0.38
CA MET A 150 15.24 13.53 -1.07
C MET A 150 15.94 12.28 -1.61
N ILE A 151 17.16 11.99 -1.14
CA ILE A 151 17.89 10.78 -1.48
C ILE A 151 17.18 9.56 -0.92
N SER A 152 16.68 9.62 0.31
CA SER A 152 15.90 8.54 0.92
C SER A 152 14.63 8.27 0.13
N TRP A 153 13.92 9.32 -0.30
CA TRP A 153 12.75 9.19 -1.17
C TRP A 153 13.12 8.49 -2.49
N LEU A 154 14.17 8.99 -3.18
CA LEU A 154 14.58 8.44 -4.47
C LEU A 154 14.96 6.95 -4.36
N PHE A 155 15.73 6.57 -3.35
CA PHE A 155 16.18 5.19 -3.21
C PHE A 155 15.08 4.24 -2.82
N VAL A 156 14.20 4.65 -1.91
CA VAL A 156 13.02 3.87 -1.54
C VAL A 156 12.05 3.75 -2.72
N PHE A 157 11.87 4.84 -3.47
CA PHE A 157 11.08 4.83 -4.71
C PHE A 157 11.64 3.83 -5.73
N CYS A 158 12.95 3.86 -5.96
CA CYS A 158 13.61 2.95 -6.90
C CYS A 158 13.58 1.49 -6.43
N CYS A 159 13.71 1.23 -5.14
CA CYS A 159 13.80 -0.14 -4.60
C CYS A 159 12.44 -0.75 -4.23
N GLY A 160 11.39 0.05 -4.21
CA GLY A 160 10.03 -0.41 -3.82
C GLY A 160 9.87 -0.78 -2.35
N THR A 161 10.89 -0.52 -1.51
CA THR A 161 10.90 -0.91 -0.10
C THR A 161 11.57 0.13 0.78
N GLY A 162 10.98 0.40 1.97
CA GLY A 162 11.54 1.32 2.97
C GLY A 162 12.78 0.80 3.69
N HIS A 163 13.13 -0.48 3.54
CA HIS A 163 14.25 -1.09 4.27
C HIS A 163 15.62 -0.47 3.96
N ILE A 164 15.80 0.08 2.78
CA ILE A 164 17.05 0.76 2.40
C ILE A 164 17.36 1.97 3.29
N LEU A 165 16.33 2.60 3.86
CA LEU A 165 16.50 3.72 4.78
C LEU A 165 17.33 3.34 6.01
N TRP A 166 17.12 2.14 6.57
CA TRP A 166 17.85 1.70 7.77
C TRP A 166 19.37 1.70 7.55
N SER A 167 19.81 1.39 6.33
CA SER A 167 21.22 1.46 5.97
C SER A 167 21.74 2.90 5.79
N LEU A 168 20.86 3.85 5.48
CA LEU A 168 21.20 5.26 5.31
C LEU A 168 21.22 6.04 6.63
N LEU A 169 20.39 5.67 7.62
CA LEU A 169 20.26 6.43 8.87
C LEU A 169 21.58 6.61 9.63
N PRO A 170 22.44 5.58 9.81
CA PRO A 170 23.73 5.78 10.47
C PRO A 170 24.63 6.77 9.75
N ILE A 171 24.63 6.74 8.42
CA ILE A 171 25.42 7.64 7.57
C ILE A 171 24.91 9.08 7.68
N ILE A 172 23.59 9.27 7.60
CA ILE A 172 22.94 10.57 7.77
C ILE A 172 23.28 11.15 9.16
N ASN A 173 23.22 10.31 10.18
CA ASN A 173 23.56 10.72 11.56
C ASN A 173 25.02 11.15 11.68
N GLU A 174 25.96 10.36 11.15
CA GLU A 174 27.39 10.65 11.18
C GLU A 174 27.70 11.99 10.49
N ILE A 175 27.23 12.15 9.23
CA ILE A 175 27.47 13.37 8.44
C ILE A 175 26.83 14.61 9.10
N ALA A 176 25.64 14.46 9.67
CA ALA A 176 24.97 15.58 10.35
C ALA A 176 25.78 16.06 11.56
N ILE A 177 26.22 15.15 12.43
CA ILE A 177 27.00 15.47 13.63
C ILE A 177 28.36 16.08 13.23
N GLU A 178 29.08 15.49 12.27
CA GLU A 178 30.37 15.99 11.79
C GLU A 178 30.31 17.44 11.28
N ASN A 179 29.15 17.84 10.76
CA ASN A 179 28.93 19.17 10.20
C ASN A 179 28.12 20.12 11.10
N GLY A 180 27.95 19.77 12.37
CA GLY A 180 27.26 20.61 13.36
C GLY A 180 25.74 20.71 13.13
N VAL A 181 25.17 19.89 12.25
CA VAL A 181 23.72 19.84 12.00
C VAL A 181 23.07 18.90 12.99
N ARG A 182 21.96 19.33 13.59
CA ARG A 182 21.19 18.50 14.50
C ARG A 182 20.65 17.25 13.78
N PRO A 183 21.08 16.02 14.16
CA PRO A 183 20.80 14.81 13.38
C PRO A 183 19.32 14.44 13.33
N GLU A 184 18.53 14.80 14.35
CA GLU A 184 17.09 14.56 14.34
C GLU A 184 16.38 15.24 13.17
N ARG A 185 16.92 16.35 12.65
CA ARG A 185 16.33 17.06 11.50
C ARG A 185 16.34 16.21 10.23
N PRO A 186 17.50 15.83 9.69
CA PRO A 186 17.54 15.00 8.47
C PRO A 186 17.01 13.59 8.70
N ILE A 187 17.19 13.00 9.87
CA ILE A 187 16.70 11.65 10.18
C ILE A 187 15.16 11.62 10.16
N ALA A 188 14.50 12.50 10.93
CA ALA A 188 13.04 12.52 10.96
C ALA A 188 12.43 12.82 9.59
N ALA A 189 13.01 13.79 8.85
CA ALA A 189 12.58 14.10 7.49
C ALA A 189 12.76 12.89 6.55
N SER A 190 13.89 12.16 6.66
CA SER A 190 14.16 10.96 5.85
C SER A 190 13.22 9.81 6.15
N VAL A 191 12.83 9.62 7.42
CA VAL A 191 11.82 8.62 7.81
C VAL A 191 10.48 8.93 7.14
N VAL A 192 9.99 10.16 7.24
CA VAL A 192 8.75 10.60 6.58
C VAL A 192 8.84 10.42 5.06
N SER A 193 9.97 10.84 4.46
CA SER A 193 10.19 10.75 3.02
C SER A 193 10.22 9.32 2.51
N SER A 194 10.82 8.39 3.27
CA SER A 194 10.83 6.97 2.90
C SER A 194 9.42 6.37 2.88
N GLN A 195 8.57 6.71 3.84
CA GLN A 195 7.18 6.23 3.87
C GLN A 195 6.37 6.85 2.71
N ASN A 196 6.56 8.13 2.41
CA ASN A 196 5.96 8.75 1.24
C ASN A 196 6.40 8.06 -0.05
N ALA A 197 7.69 7.72 -0.19
CA ALA A 197 8.22 7.04 -1.36
C ALA A 197 7.62 5.64 -1.57
N VAL A 198 7.40 4.87 -0.49
CA VAL A 198 6.73 3.57 -0.57
C VAL A 198 5.33 3.71 -1.17
N CYS A 199 4.58 4.75 -0.81
CA CYS A 199 3.27 5.02 -1.41
C CYS A 199 3.37 5.49 -2.87
N GLY A 200 4.49 6.10 -3.26
CA GLY A 200 4.70 6.67 -4.60
C GLY A 200 5.24 5.69 -5.64
N THR A 201 5.84 4.58 -5.23
CA THR A 201 6.49 3.66 -6.17
C THR A 201 5.54 2.60 -6.70
N PRO A 202 5.58 2.29 -8.01
CA PRO A 202 4.78 1.20 -8.58
C PRO A 202 5.21 -0.19 -8.10
N LEU A 203 6.38 -0.28 -7.49
CA LEU A 203 6.98 -1.54 -7.04
C LEU A 203 6.58 -1.92 -5.60
N ALA A 204 5.95 -1.01 -4.85
CA ALA A 204 5.54 -1.31 -3.48
C ALA A 204 4.23 -2.10 -3.44
N ALA A 205 4.16 -3.00 -2.47
CA ALA A 205 2.96 -3.81 -2.23
C ALA A 205 1.70 -2.96 -2.03
N ALA A 206 1.81 -1.83 -1.33
CA ALA A 206 0.70 -0.93 -1.07
C ALA A 206 0.15 -0.30 -2.36
N THR A 207 1.04 0.19 -3.24
CA THR A 207 0.65 0.77 -4.53
C THR A 207 0.08 -0.30 -5.46
N ALA A 208 0.70 -1.49 -5.50
CA ALA A 208 0.20 -2.62 -6.27
C ALA A 208 -1.21 -3.03 -5.84
N ALA A 209 -1.46 -3.10 -4.52
CA ALA A 209 -2.79 -3.40 -3.99
C ALA A 209 -3.82 -2.33 -4.37
N LEU A 210 -3.47 -1.05 -4.20
CA LEU A 210 -4.34 0.07 -4.57
C LEU A 210 -4.70 0.03 -6.06
N VAL A 211 -3.70 -0.17 -6.92
CA VAL A 211 -3.92 -0.26 -8.37
C VAL A 211 -4.77 -1.45 -8.73
N GLY A 212 -4.52 -2.63 -8.13
CA GLY A 212 -5.33 -3.83 -8.36
C GLY A 212 -6.82 -3.59 -8.06
N PHE A 213 -7.13 -2.97 -6.90
CA PHE A 213 -8.52 -2.63 -6.57
C PHE A 213 -9.16 -1.60 -7.51
N LEU A 214 -8.38 -0.62 -7.99
CA LEU A 214 -8.88 0.40 -8.90
C LEU A 214 -9.08 -0.13 -10.32
N GLU A 215 -8.20 -1.00 -10.81
CA GLU A 215 -8.33 -1.68 -12.11
C GLU A 215 -9.55 -2.61 -12.13
N GLU A 216 -9.78 -3.40 -11.06
CA GLU A 216 -10.98 -4.26 -10.94
C GLU A 216 -12.28 -3.44 -10.96
N SER A 217 -12.27 -2.23 -10.41
CA SER A 217 -13.41 -1.31 -10.47
C SER A 217 -13.59 -0.64 -11.85
N GLY A 218 -12.64 -0.80 -12.77
CA GLY A 218 -12.64 -0.18 -14.11
C GLY A 218 -12.49 1.34 -14.10
N SER A 219 -12.15 1.94 -12.94
CA SER A 219 -12.26 3.38 -12.74
C SER A 219 -10.98 4.15 -13.05
N VAL A 220 -9.79 3.58 -12.80
CA VAL A 220 -8.52 4.33 -12.86
C VAL A 220 -7.35 3.41 -13.22
N ASP A 221 -6.58 3.83 -14.23
CA ASP A 221 -5.34 3.16 -14.60
C ASP A 221 -4.19 3.49 -13.62
N MET A 222 -3.24 2.56 -13.49
CA MET A 222 -2.01 2.74 -12.70
C MET A 222 -1.30 4.07 -12.96
N ILE A 223 -1.28 4.55 -14.21
CA ILE A 223 -0.62 5.79 -14.61
C ILE A 223 -1.28 6.99 -13.95
N THR A 224 -2.60 7.04 -13.96
CA THR A 224 -3.35 8.13 -13.33
C THR A 224 -3.04 8.21 -11.85
N VAL A 225 -2.91 7.05 -11.18
CA VAL A 225 -2.47 6.98 -9.78
C VAL A 225 -1.06 7.52 -9.64
N LEU A 226 -0.10 7.05 -10.44
CA LEU A 226 1.30 7.46 -10.35
C LEU A 226 1.50 8.95 -10.67
N MET A 227 0.79 9.50 -11.66
CA MET A 227 0.86 10.94 -12.00
C MET A 227 0.43 11.84 -10.84
N VAL A 228 -0.44 11.37 -9.97
CA VAL A 228 -0.86 12.12 -8.78
C VAL A 228 0.07 11.85 -7.60
N VAL A 229 0.39 10.58 -7.35
CA VAL A 229 1.09 10.17 -6.12
C VAL A 229 2.57 10.51 -6.17
N ILE A 230 3.25 10.40 -7.33
CA ILE A 230 4.68 10.75 -7.44
C ILE A 230 4.93 12.23 -7.09
N PRO A 231 4.27 13.21 -7.74
CA PRO A 231 4.46 14.60 -7.38
C PRO A 231 4.05 14.91 -5.93
N ALA A 232 2.94 14.34 -5.45
CA ALA A 232 2.46 14.56 -4.10
C ALA A 232 3.47 14.07 -3.04
N THR A 233 4.00 12.85 -3.20
CA THR A 233 4.97 12.26 -2.27
C THR A 233 6.33 12.96 -2.34
N LEU A 234 6.76 13.39 -3.52
CA LEU A 234 7.97 14.17 -3.73
C LEU A 234 7.87 15.54 -3.04
N LEU A 235 6.76 16.25 -3.26
CA LEU A 235 6.50 17.54 -2.60
C LEU A 235 6.36 17.38 -1.09
N GLY A 236 5.70 16.33 -0.61
CA GLY A 236 5.60 16.00 0.82
C GLY A 236 6.97 15.74 1.44
N SER A 237 7.85 15.06 0.73
CA SER A 237 9.23 14.80 1.16
C SER A 237 10.07 16.07 1.20
N LEU A 238 9.95 16.94 0.20
CA LEU A 238 10.59 18.25 0.19
C LEU A 238 10.08 19.12 1.35
N ALA A 239 8.77 19.17 1.54
CA ALA A 239 8.15 19.93 2.62
C ALA A 239 8.62 19.43 4.01
N SER A 240 8.76 18.10 4.21
CA SER A 240 9.28 17.55 5.46
C SER A 240 10.69 18.03 5.76
N GLY A 241 11.57 18.05 4.75
CA GLY A 241 12.93 18.60 4.88
C GLY A 241 12.92 20.09 5.23
N LEU A 242 12.11 20.89 4.52
CA LEU A 242 12.01 22.33 4.76
C LEU A 242 11.46 22.67 6.16
N ILE A 243 10.45 21.93 6.63
CA ILE A 243 9.88 22.11 7.97
C ILE A 243 10.92 21.77 9.03
N MET A 244 11.69 20.70 8.84
CA MET A 244 12.67 20.24 9.81
C MET A 244 13.91 21.15 9.87
N MET A 245 14.23 21.92 8.83
CA MET A 245 15.36 22.85 8.85
C MET A 245 15.35 23.83 10.03
N LYS A 246 14.16 24.27 10.44
CA LYS A 246 13.97 25.28 11.50
C LYS A 246 13.57 24.65 12.85
N ARG A 247 13.55 23.33 12.99
CA ARG A 247 13.13 22.66 14.23
C ARG A 247 14.29 22.42 15.18
N GLY A 248 14.07 22.70 16.46
CA GLY A 248 15.05 22.51 17.53
C GLY A 248 16.17 23.54 17.53
N LYS A 249 16.98 23.55 18.60
CA LYS A 249 18.17 24.40 18.75
C LYS A 249 19.32 23.85 17.90
N GLU A 250 20.27 24.68 17.52
CA GLU A 250 21.51 24.22 16.92
C GLU A 250 22.31 23.35 17.92
N LEU A 251 23.17 22.44 17.42
CA LEU A 251 23.95 21.57 18.30
C LEU A 251 24.87 22.36 19.23
N ALA A 252 25.42 23.47 18.76
CA ALA A 252 26.25 24.35 19.55
C ALA A 252 25.51 24.99 20.75
N ASP A 253 24.20 25.19 20.63
CA ASP A 253 23.35 25.84 21.64
C ASP A 253 22.57 24.84 22.49
N ASP A 254 22.76 23.52 22.28
CA ASP A 254 22.07 22.48 23.00
C ASP A 254 22.86 22.04 24.25
N PRO A 255 22.40 22.36 25.48
CA PRO A 255 23.13 22.05 26.71
C PRO A 255 23.28 20.53 26.93
N GLU A 256 22.35 19.71 26.49
CA GLU A 256 22.45 18.26 26.61
C GLU A 256 23.54 17.69 25.68
N PHE A 257 23.62 18.20 24.46
CA PHE A 257 24.67 17.85 23.53
C PHE A 257 26.05 18.22 24.10
N GLN A 258 26.20 19.45 24.60
CA GLN A 258 27.45 19.91 25.21
C GLN A 258 27.84 19.08 26.42
N ARG A 259 26.90 18.72 27.25
CA ARG A 259 27.13 17.84 28.39
C ARG A 259 27.63 16.46 27.95
N ARG A 260 27.00 15.83 26.96
CA ARG A 260 27.40 14.50 26.46
C ARG A 260 28.77 14.51 25.82
N VAL A 261 29.15 15.61 25.19
CA VAL A 261 30.50 15.80 24.64
C VAL A 261 31.51 15.98 25.80
N ALA A 262 31.18 16.78 26.81
CA ALA A 262 32.04 17.00 27.98
C ALA A 262 32.23 15.72 28.83
N ASP A 263 31.18 14.95 29.02
CA ASP A 263 31.17 13.68 29.77
C ASP A 263 31.82 12.51 28.98
N GLY A 264 32.24 12.75 27.72
CA GLY A 264 32.85 11.74 26.84
C GLY A 264 31.91 10.64 26.37
N THR A 265 30.60 10.76 26.70
CA THR A 265 29.55 9.82 26.23
C THR A 265 29.29 9.97 24.73
N LEU A 266 29.56 11.16 24.17
CA LEU A 266 29.52 11.40 22.72
C LEU A 266 30.93 11.79 22.27
N VAL A 267 31.62 10.85 21.67
CA VAL A 267 32.92 11.12 21.05
C VAL A 267 32.67 11.72 19.69
N LEU A 268 32.86 13.04 19.55
CA LEU A 268 32.96 13.67 18.24
C LEU A 268 34.20 13.11 17.57
N ARG A 269 34.05 12.20 16.65
CA ARG A 269 35.12 11.82 15.74
C ARG A 269 35.44 13.06 14.95
N GLY A 270 36.50 13.81 15.41
CA GLY A 270 36.95 14.98 14.70
C GLY A 270 37.17 14.69 13.22
N HIS A 271 37.16 15.75 12.42
CA HIS A 271 37.45 15.68 10.96
C HIS A 271 38.62 14.73 10.70
N LYS A 272 38.37 13.42 10.71
CA LYS A 272 39.27 12.47 10.10
C LYS A 272 39.08 12.64 8.61
N GLU A 273 40.24 12.78 7.93
CA GLU A 273 40.42 12.79 6.49
C GLU A 273 39.18 12.36 5.73
N GLU A 274 38.68 13.18 4.80
CA GLU A 274 37.55 12.88 3.98
C GLU A 274 37.57 11.39 3.65
N LYS A 275 36.71 10.62 4.30
CA LYS A 275 36.50 9.23 3.88
C LYS A 275 35.96 9.31 2.46
N VAL A 276 36.86 9.32 1.51
CA VAL A 276 36.50 9.22 0.11
C VAL A 276 35.82 7.89 -0.05
N VAL A 277 34.50 7.91 -0.11
CA VAL A 277 33.73 6.69 -0.41
C VAL A 277 34.07 6.29 -1.83
N ASP A 278 35.00 5.34 -1.96
CA ASP A 278 35.43 4.84 -3.25
C ASP A 278 34.36 3.90 -3.82
N THR A 279 33.44 4.47 -4.60
CA THR A 279 32.42 3.69 -5.32
C THR A 279 33.02 2.87 -6.47
N SER A 280 34.31 3.03 -6.80
CA SER A 280 34.96 2.23 -7.84
C SER A 280 35.34 0.85 -7.35
N SER A 281 35.58 0.68 -6.05
CA SER A 281 35.93 -0.59 -5.40
C SER A 281 34.80 -1.64 -5.38
N PHE A 282 33.55 -1.22 -5.61
CA PHE A 282 32.41 -2.16 -5.69
C PHE A 282 32.52 -3.07 -6.89
N SER A 283 32.15 -4.34 -6.68
CA SER A 283 32.21 -5.37 -7.70
C SER A 283 31.36 -5.03 -8.93
N LYS A 284 31.71 -5.58 -10.07
CA LYS A 284 30.92 -5.41 -11.31
C LYS A 284 29.51 -5.93 -11.13
N GLN A 285 29.33 -7.02 -10.39
CA GLN A 285 28.03 -7.63 -10.12
C GLN A 285 27.11 -6.67 -9.35
N SER A 286 27.61 -5.95 -8.33
CA SER A 286 26.81 -4.95 -7.58
C SER A 286 26.33 -3.80 -8.47
N LYS A 287 27.16 -3.32 -9.37
CA LYS A 287 26.81 -2.25 -10.33
C LYS A 287 25.78 -2.74 -11.36
N ILE A 288 26.02 -3.93 -11.94
CA ILE A 288 25.13 -4.54 -12.93
C ILE A 288 23.75 -4.85 -12.30
N SER A 289 23.73 -5.33 -11.06
CA SER A 289 22.46 -5.64 -10.37
C SER A 289 21.57 -4.41 -10.20
N VAL A 290 22.17 -3.28 -9.83
CA VAL A 290 21.43 -1.99 -9.70
C VAL A 290 20.95 -1.51 -11.07
N ILE A 291 21.83 -1.57 -12.10
CA ILE A 291 21.45 -1.14 -13.45
C ILE A 291 20.32 -2.00 -14.01
N ALA A 292 20.42 -3.34 -13.90
CA ALA A 292 19.38 -4.26 -14.37
C ALA A 292 18.03 -4.00 -13.70
N PHE A 293 18.04 -3.78 -12.36
CA PHE A 293 16.84 -3.47 -11.61
C PHE A 293 16.23 -2.12 -12.01
N LEU A 294 17.05 -1.07 -12.14
CA LEU A 294 16.59 0.26 -12.54
C LEU A 294 16.07 0.28 -13.99
N VAL A 295 16.72 -0.44 -14.90
CA VAL A 295 16.25 -0.56 -16.29
C VAL A 295 14.89 -1.24 -16.33
N ALA A 296 14.69 -2.32 -15.58
CA ALA A 296 13.38 -2.97 -15.49
C ALA A 296 12.32 -2.03 -14.91
N MET A 297 12.65 -1.28 -13.85
CA MET A 297 11.74 -0.29 -13.26
C MET A 297 11.36 0.80 -14.28
N VAL A 298 12.34 1.37 -14.97
CA VAL A 298 12.10 2.40 -15.99
C VAL A 298 11.25 1.84 -17.13
N ALA A 299 11.50 0.61 -17.57
CA ALA A 299 10.71 -0.06 -18.60
C ALA A 299 9.25 -0.26 -18.15
N VAL A 300 9.02 -0.69 -16.91
CA VAL A 300 7.67 -0.81 -16.33
C VAL A 300 6.95 0.54 -16.33
N VAL A 301 7.63 1.61 -15.89
CA VAL A 301 7.05 2.96 -15.88
C VAL A 301 6.75 3.43 -17.30
N LEU A 302 7.66 3.25 -18.25
CA LEU A 302 7.48 3.64 -19.64
C LEU A 302 6.30 2.91 -20.30
N LEU A 303 6.22 1.59 -20.14
CA LEU A 303 5.09 0.79 -20.65
C LEU A 303 3.79 1.11 -19.90
N GLY A 304 3.90 1.57 -18.70
CA GLY A 304 2.81 2.16 -17.95
C GLY A 304 2.32 3.44 -18.62
N VAL A 305 3.18 4.41 -18.87
CA VAL A 305 2.86 5.73 -19.45
C VAL A 305 2.44 5.63 -20.91
N VAL A 306 3.14 4.87 -21.72
CA VAL A 306 2.91 4.78 -23.16
C VAL A 306 2.19 3.47 -23.51
N LYS A 307 0.86 3.48 -23.43
CA LYS A 307 0.03 2.27 -23.68
C LYS A 307 0.29 1.65 -25.06
N SER A 308 0.65 2.45 -26.07
CA SER A 308 0.96 1.98 -27.41
C SER A 308 2.23 1.11 -27.52
N LEU A 309 3.11 1.16 -26.52
CA LEU A 309 4.29 0.30 -26.45
C LEU A 309 4.01 -1.06 -25.81
N ARG A 310 2.84 -1.26 -25.21
CA ARG A 310 2.47 -2.54 -24.61
C ARG A 310 2.29 -3.60 -25.69
N PRO A 311 2.78 -4.83 -25.48
CA PRO A 311 2.56 -5.92 -26.42
C PRO A 311 1.06 -6.19 -26.59
N VAL A 312 0.65 -6.43 -27.84
CA VAL A 312 -0.69 -6.91 -28.16
C VAL A 312 -0.63 -8.44 -28.20
N LEU A 313 -1.49 -9.07 -27.44
CA LEU A 313 -1.59 -10.53 -27.34
C LEU A 313 -2.29 -11.12 -28.57
N ALA A 314 -2.23 -12.44 -28.73
CA ALA A 314 -2.84 -13.13 -29.88
C ALA A 314 -4.36 -12.98 -29.97
N ASP A 315 -5.02 -12.67 -28.85
CA ASP A 315 -6.46 -12.40 -28.75
C ASP A 315 -6.82 -10.94 -29.08
N GLY A 316 -5.83 -10.11 -29.45
CA GLY A 316 -6.02 -8.68 -29.73
C GLY A 316 -6.07 -7.78 -28.50
N SER A 317 -6.00 -8.33 -27.29
CA SER A 317 -5.93 -7.55 -26.07
C SER A 317 -4.52 -6.99 -25.83
N THR A 318 -4.43 -5.85 -25.14
CA THR A 318 -3.12 -5.33 -24.69
C THR A 318 -2.73 -5.95 -23.35
N MET A 319 -1.44 -6.28 -23.20
CA MET A 319 -0.91 -6.87 -21.97
C MET A 319 -1.17 -5.98 -20.75
N GLY A 320 -1.68 -6.56 -19.67
CA GLY A 320 -1.97 -5.87 -18.41
C GLY A 320 -0.70 -5.43 -17.67
N MET A 321 -0.80 -4.36 -16.88
CA MET A 321 0.36 -3.86 -16.10
C MET A 321 0.88 -4.86 -15.10
N THR A 322 0.03 -5.66 -14.51
CA THR A 322 0.39 -6.73 -13.59
C THR A 322 1.39 -7.70 -14.22
N ASP A 323 1.11 -8.15 -15.44
CA ASP A 323 1.95 -9.11 -16.15
C ASP A 323 3.26 -8.46 -16.62
N ILE A 324 3.21 -7.21 -17.05
CA ILE A 324 4.39 -6.42 -17.41
C ILE A 324 5.34 -6.31 -16.21
N ILE A 325 4.85 -5.91 -15.05
CA ILE A 325 5.66 -5.78 -13.82
C ILE A 325 6.32 -7.13 -13.48
N GLN A 326 5.54 -8.22 -13.51
CA GLN A 326 6.06 -9.55 -13.18
C GLN A 326 7.17 -9.98 -14.14
N ILE A 327 6.93 -9.88 -15.43
CA ILE A 327 7.89 -10.30 -16.45
C ILE A 327 9.18 -9.49 -16.33
N PHE A 328 9.11 -8.16 -16.28
CA PHE A 328 10.30 -7.31 -16.20
C PHE A 328 11.08 -7.51 -14.91
N MET A 329 10.42 -7.65 -13.76
CA MET A 329 11.08 -7.87 -12.49
C MET A 329 11.74 -9.25 -12.43
N LEU A 330 11.08 -10.31 -12.90
CA LEU A 330 11.68 -11.64 -12.95
C LEU A 330 12.82 -11.73 -13.97
N CYS A 331 12.72 -11.06 -15.11
CA CYS A 331 13.84 -10.94 -16.06
C CYS A 331 15.02 -10.22 -15.44
N ALA A 332 14.79 -9.12 -14.70
CA ALA A 332 15.86 -8.42 -13.99
C ALA A 332 16.51 -9.33 -12.95
N ALA A 333 15.72 -10.08 -12.17
CA ALA A 333 16.22 -11.05 -11.21
C ALA A 333 17.09 -12.12 -11.91
N THR A 334 16.65 -12.62 -13.07
CA THR A 334 17.40 -13.60 -13.86
C THR A 334 18.76 -13.04 -14.30
N VAL A 335 18.79 -11.83 -14.86
CA VAL A 335 20.04 -11.16 -15.27
C VAL A 335 20.97 -10.99 -14.06
N ILE A 336 20.43 -10.59 -12.91
CA ILE A 336 21.22 -10.43 -11.68
C ILE A 336 21.79 -11.77 -11.22
N CYS A 337 20.99 -12.83 -11.22
CA CYS A 337 21.45 -14.18 -10.83
C CYS A 337 22.54 -14.74 -11.75
N LEU A 338 22.50 -14.43 -13.05
CA LEU A 338 23.53 -14.84 -14.00
C LEU A 338 24.89 -14.17 -13.77
N VAL A 339 24.88 -12.98 -13.18
CA VAL A 339 26.12 -12.20 -12.92
C VAL A 339 26.59 -12.35 -11.48
N MET A 340 25.72 -12.81 -10.59
CA MET A 340 25.99 -12.96 -9.16
C MET A 340 26.88 -14.18 -8.89
N ASP A 341 27.92 -14.02 -8.06
CA ASP A 341 28.80 -15.13 -7.65
C ASP A 341 28.12 -16.11 -6.67
N LYS A 342 27.10 -15.63 -5.95
CA LYS A 342 26.35 -16.45 -4.99
C LYS A 342 25.30 -17.30 -5.70
N LYS A 343 24.93 -18.43 -5.09
CA LYS A 343 23.79 -19.23 -5.56
C LYS A 343 22.48 -18.43 -5.44
N ALA A 344 21.53 -18.70 -6.34
CA ALA A 344 20.22 -18.03 -6.34
C ALA A 344 19.46 -18.17 -5.01
N ASP A 345 19.68 -19.27 -4.27
CA ASP A 345 19.08 -19.48 -2.95
C ASP A 345 19.43 -18.39 -1.92
N ALA A 346 20.55 -17.68 -2.11
CA ALA A 346 20.91 -16.55 -1.27
C ALA A 346 19.84 -15.44 -1.26
N ILE A 347 19.00 -15.36 -2.30
CA ILE A 347 17.88 -14.42 -2.37
C ILE A 347 16.92 -14.62 -1.20
N LEU A 348 16.66 -15.87 -0.83
CA LEU A 348 15.72 -16.26 0.23
C LEU A 348 16.16 -15.79 1.62
N GLU A 349 17.46 -15.55 1.80
CA GLU A 349 18.05 -15.11 3.06
C GLU A 349 18.03 -13.59 3.22
N MET A 350 17.83 -12.87 2.13
CA MET A 350 17.90 -11.41 2.12
C MET A 350 16.74 -10.75 2.90
N PRO A 351 17.03 -9.73 3.71
CA PRO A 351 16.01 -8.96 4.46
C PRO A 351 14.89 -8.43 3.58
N VAL A 352 15.20 -7.92 2.38
CA VAL A 352 14.20 -7.43 1.41
C VAL A 352 13.24 -8.54 1.01
N PHE A 353 13.75 -9.74 0.73
CA PHE A 353 12.93 -10.89 0.38
C PHE A 353 12.03 -11.31 1.56
N LYS A 354 12.62 -11.50 2.74
CA LYS A 354 11.87 -11.93 3.94
C LYS A 354 10.75 -10.96 4.29
N SER A 355 11.03 -9.66 4.26
CA SER A 355 10.02 -8.64 4.56
C SER A 355 8.93 -8.53 3.50
N GLY A 356 9.28 -8.70 2.23
CA GLY A 356 8.31 -8.67 1.14
C GLY A 356 7.41 -9.91 1.13
N VAL A 357 7.95 -11.10 1.37
CA VAL A 357 7.15 -12.32 1.56
C VAL A 357 6.23 -12.19 2.76
N PHE A 358 6.72 -11.60 3.86
CA PHE A 358 5.89 -11.31 5.03
C PHE A 358 4.72 -10.38 4.69
N ALA A 359 4.96 -9.31 3.91
CA ALA A 359 3.90 -8.43 3.43
C ALA A 359 2.89 -9.17 2.52
N ALA A 360 3.36 -10.06 1.64
CA ALA A 360 2.49 -10.88 0.81
C ALA A 360 1.59 -11.80 1.66
N VAL A 361 2.15 -12.44 2.69
CA VAL A 361 1.40 -13.32 3.60
C VAL A 361 0.33 -12.51 4.36
N ILE A 362 0.65 -11.30 4.85
CA ILE A 362 -0.35 -10.42 5.48
C ILE A 362 -1.44 -10.04 4.49
N CYS A 363 -1.07 -9.66 3.29
CA CYS A 363 -2.01 -9.29 2.24
C CYS A 363 -2.98 -10.44 1.92
N LEU A 364 -2.48 -11.68 1.86
CA LEU A 364 -3.31 -12.86 1.61
C LEU A 364 -4.47 -12.99 2.61
N GLY A 365 -4.21 -12.92 3.89
CA GLY A 365 -5.26 -13.13 4.91
C GLY A 365 -6.12 -11.87 5.12
N LEU A 366 -5.46 -10.74 5.36
CA LEU A 366 -6.16 -9.49 5.72
C LEU A 366 -6.99 -8.95 4.56
N CYS A 367 -6.39 -8.82 3.36
CA CYS A 367 -7.11 -8.28 2.21
C CYS A 367 -8.23 -9.22 1.75
N TRP A 368 -8.04 -10.53 1.88
CA TRP A 368 -9.10 -11.49 1.56
C TRP A 368 -10.33 -11.29 2.45
N MET A 369 -10.14 -11.19 3.77
CA MET A 369 -11.22 -10.86 4.71
C MET A 369 -11.93 -9.55 4.34
N VAL A 370 -11.15 -8.51 4.03
CA VAL A 370 -11.68 -7.20 3.64
C VAL A 370 -12.47 -7.28 2.34
N ASN A 371 -11.99 -8.04 1.35
CA ASN A 371 -12.69 -8.24 0.07
C ASN A 371 -14.04 -8.94 0.27
N ILE A 372 -14.11 -9.96 1.12
CA ILE A 372 -15.36 -10.64 1.46
C ILE A 372 -16.33 -9.65 2.11
N PHE A 373 -15.88 -8.85 3.09
CA PHE A 373 -16.70 -7.83 3.74
C PHE A 373 -17.21 -6.76 2.73
N ILE A 374 -16.32 -6.22 1.89
CA ILE A 374 -16.70 -5.22 0.88
C ILE A 374 -17.70 -5.82 -0.13
N GLY A 375 -17.45 -7.05 -0.59
CA GLY A 375 -18.33 -7.75 -1.51
C GLY A 375 -19.73 -7.97 -0.92
N ALA A 376 -19.80 -8.40 0.34
CA ALA A 376 -21.06 -8.61 1.05
C ALA A 376 -21.85 -7.31 1.25
N GLN A 377 -21.14 -6.20 1.50
CA GLN A 377 -21.73 -4.90 1.85
C GLN A 377 -21.72 -3.90 0.69
N SER A 378 -21.44 -4.35 -0.53
CA SER A 378 -21.22 -3.48 -1.71
C SER A 378 -22.37 -2.51 -1.97
N THR A 379 -23.63 -2.96 -1.87
CA THR A 379 -24.82 -2.12 -2.06
C THR A 379 -24.90 -1.02 -1.02
N PHE A 380 -24.75 -1.37 0.26
CA PHE A 380 -24.79 -0.40 1.36
C PHE A 380 -23.66 0.61 1.29
N LEU A 381 -22.44 0.14 0.98
CA LEU A 381 -21.26 1.01 0.83
C LEU A 381 -21.44 1.98 -0.34
N THR A 382 -21.90 1.49 -1.49
CA THR A 382 -22.10 2.35 -2.68
C THR A 382 -23.13 3.42 -2.41
N GLU A 383 -24.27 3.08 -1.83
CA GLU A 383 -25.32 4.04 -1.53
C GLU A 383 -24.90 5.05 -0.45
N THR A 384 -24.30 4.59 0.65
CA THR A 384 -23.90 5.44 1.77
C THR A 384 -22.69 6.30 1.44
N VAL A 385 -21.62 5.70 0.89
CA VAL A 385 -20.37 6.40 0.57
C VAL A 385 -20.61 7.42 -0.55
N SER A 386 -21.37 7.06 -1.60
CA SER A 386 -21.69 8.00 -2.69
C SER A 386 -22.45 9.23 -2.19
N GLN A 387 -23.40 9.05 -1.28
CA GLN A 387 -24.13 10.19 -0.70
C GLN A 387 -23.22 11.10 0.13
N PHE A 388 -22.33 10.53 0.95
CA PHE A 388 -21.40 11.29 1.78
C PHE A 388 -20.29 11.94 0.96
N THR A 389 -19.70 11.21 0.02
CA THR A 389 -18.57 11.68 -0.80
C THR A 389 -19.01 12.80 -1.74
N ASN A 390 -20.19 12.69 -2.33
CA ASN A 390 -20.75 13.75 -3.18
C ASN A 390 -21.03 15.05 -2.39
N LYS A 391 -21.43 14.93 -1.12
CA LYS A 391 -21.75 16.08 -0.28
C LYS A 391 -20.52 16.66 0.43
N TYR A 392 -19.57 15.80 0.85
CA TYR A 392 -18.40 16.19 1.64
C TYR A 392 -17.15 15.38 1.22
N PRO A 393 -16.51 15.67 0.06
CA PRO A 393 -15.36 14.89 -0.43
C PRO A 393 -14.19 14.82 0.56
N TRP A 394 -13.99 15.85 1.37
CA TRP A 394 -12.93 15.93 2.37
C TRP A 394 -13.09 14.95 3.54
N VAL A 395 -14.33 14.50 3.85
CA VAL A 395 -14.59 13.50 4.90
C VAL A 395 -13.98 12.16 4.55
N PHE A 396 -13.96 11.81 3.26
CA PHE A 396 -13.31 10.60 2.77
C PHE A 396 -11.81 10.62 3.04
N ILE A 397 -11.15 11.76 2.83
CA ILE A 397 -9.71 11.93 3.09
C ILE A 397 -9.41 11.71 4.59
N ILE A 398 -10.22 12.29 5.47
CA ILE A 398 -10.06 12.10 6.92
C ILE A 398 -10.30 10.65 7.32
N ALA A 399 -11.34 10.00 6.77
CA ALA A 399 -11.62 8.60 7.05
C ALA A 399 -10.45 7.70 6.62
N CYS A 400 -9.91 7.88 5.41
CA CYS A 400 -8.73 7.15 4.94
C CYS A 400 -7.51 7.39 5.84
N TYR A 401 -7.27 8.64 6.26
CA TYR A 401 -6.19 8.97 7.18
C TYR A 401 -6.33 8.28 8.53
N LEU A 402 -7.53 8.29 9.14
CA LEU A 402 -7.79 7.63 10.41
C LEU A 402 -7.62 6.11 10.32
N VAL A 403 -8.17 5.49 9.27
CA VAL A 403 -8.02 4.04 9.03
C VAL A 403 -6.56 3.69 8.84
N GLY A 404 -5.80 4.46 8.05
CA GLY A 404 -4.37 4.27 7.87
C GLY A 404 -3.58 4.34 9.17
N ASN A 405 -3.92 5.28 10.07
CA ASN A 405 -3.29 5.38 11.39
C ASN A 405 -3.63 4.21 12.33
N ILE A 406 -4.86 3.72 12.30
CA ILE A 406 -5.29 2.59 13.14
C ILE A 406 -4.64 1.29 12.69
N THR A 407 -4.55 1.08 11.37
CA THR A 407 -4.00 -0.15 10.81
C THR A 407 -2.47 -0.20 10.86
N THR A 408 -1.78 0.95 11.02
CA THR A 408 -0.30 1.10 11.10
C THR A 408 0.49 0.15 10.19
N SER A 409 -0.13 -0.37 9.16
CA SER A 409 0.36 -1.46 8.33
C SER A 409 1.25 -0.95 7.20
N GLN A 410 2.37 -0.39 7.56
CA GLN A 410 3.50 -0.23 6.67
C GLN A 410 4.65 -1.13 7.16
N GLY A 411 4.39 -2.45 7.29
CA GLY A 411 5.43 -3.46 7.40
C GLY A 411 6.55 -3.22 8.42
N PHE A 412 6.27 -2.56 9.55
CA PHE A 412 7.26 -2.44 10.62
C PHE A 412 7.47 -3.80 11.27
N PRO A 413 8.68 -4.37 11.22
CA PRO A 413 9.02 -5.44 12.16
C PRO A 413 8.97 -4.85 13.58
N PRO A 414 8.48 -5.60 14.58
CA PRO A 414 8.60 -5.17 15.99
C PRO A 414 10.08 -4.96 16.31
N PRO A 415 10.41 -4.01 17.20
CA PRO A 415 11.78 -3.84 17.64
C PRO A 415 12.28 -5.19 18.17
N GLN A 416 13.37 -5.66 17.62
CA GLN A 416 14.06 -6.83 18.15
C GLN A 416 14.62 -6.38 19.50
N SER A 417 14.04 -6.92 20.57
CA SER A 417 14.54 -6.83 21.94
C SER A 417 15.87 -7.53 22.08
#